data_21f41489323e55550e079c6d31d465da
#
_entry.id   21f41489323e55550e079c6d31d465da
#
_cell.length_a   1.000
_cell.length_b   1.000
_cell.length_c   1.000
_cell.angle_alpha   90.00
_cell.angle_beta   90.00
_cell.angle_gamma   90.00
#
_symmetry.space_group_name_H-M   'P 1'
#
loop_
_entity.id
_entity.type
_entity.pdbx_description
1 polymer ?
#
loop_
_entity_poly.entity_id
_entity_poly.type
_entity_poly.pdbx_seq_one_letter_code
_entity_poly.pdbx_strand_id
1 'polypeptide(L)'
;MEAKLEYCGDYITIRDFLHYIDEEKNGNPYNCSFDIIVKSGVFAGVADGCECDYKELQKFIVALEDLISFKRADVTFCEIGYGNTIQFECDRTGHIEVLGEIQGNAGSHVLKFEFMTDQTVYPQFISELKSL
;
A
#
# COMPACT_ATOMS: atom_id res chain seq x y z
N MET A 1 -13.55 -6.30 -0.58
CA MET A 1 -12.55 -6.59 0.47
C MET A 1 -11.55 -5.45 0.56
N GLU A 2 -11.10 -5.15 1.74
CA GLU A 2 -10.15 -4.07 1.95
C GLU A 2 -9.09 -4.41 2.99
N ALA A 3 -7.96 -3.74 2.89
CA ALA A 3 -6.89 -3.78 3.87
C ALA A 3 -6.62 -2.35 4.34
N LYS A 4 -6.60 -2.12 5.64
CA LYS A 4 -6.46 -0.79 6.22
C LYS A 4 -5.34 -0.75 7.25
N LEU A 5 -4.42 0.20 7.06
CA LEU A 5 -3.42 0.57 8.05
C LEU A 5 -3.82 1.91 8.65
N GLU A 6 -4.09 1.93 9.95
CA GLU A 6 -4.54 3.15 10.64
C GLU A 6 -3.75 3.35 11.93
N TYR A 7 -3.34 4.59 12.18
CA TYR A 7 -2.66 4.97 13.42
C TYR A 7 -2.97 6.44 13.75
N CYS A 8 -3.56 6.69 14.92
CA CYS A 8 -3.89 8.03 15.40
C CYS A 8 -4.70 8.87 14.39
N GLY A 9 -5.61 8.23 13.65
CA GLY A 9 -6.49 8.91 12.70
C GLY A 9 -5.94 9.08 11.29
N ASP A 10 -4.66 8.81 11.07
CA ASP A 10 -4.08 8.75 9.72
C ASP A 10 -4.20 7.32 9.20
N TYR A 11 -4.44 7.16 7.90
CA TYR A 11 -4.60 5.81 7.35
C TYR A 11 -4.31 5.70 5.87
N ILE A 12 -4.02 4.46 5.46
CA ILE A 12 -4.05 4.01 4.08
C ILE A 12 -5.05 2.86 3.99
N THR A 13 -5.89 2.86 2.98
CA THR A 13 -6.80 1.74 2.70
C THR A 13 -6.60 1.31 1.26
N ILE A 14 -6.45 0.00 1.05
CA ILE A 14 -6.54 -0.64 -0.26
C ILE A 14 -7.91 -1.29 -0.32
N ARG A 15 -8.75 -0.89 -1.26
CA ARG A 15 -10.14 -1.37 -1.35
C ARG A 15 -10.49 -1.78 -2.78
N ASP A 16 -11.63 -2.47 -2.91
CA ASP A 16 -12.19 -2.91 -4.19
C ASP A 16 -11.17 -3.73 -4.98
N PHE A 17 -10.44 -4.57 -4.27
CA PHE A 17 -9.39 -5.39 -4.87
C PHE A 17 -9.99 -6.50 -5.71
N LEU A 18 -9.53 -6.60 -6.97
CA LEU A 18 -9.88 -7.66 -7.90
C LEU A 18 -8.62 -8.32 -8.43
N HIS A 19 -8.62 -9.64 -8.43
CA HIS A 19 -7.53 -10.45 -8.98
C HIS A 19 -8.04 -11.17 -10.24
N TYR A 20 -7.49 -10.80 -11.38
CA TYR A 20 -7.85 -11.39 -12.68
C TYR A 20 -6.96 -12.59 -12.94
N ILE A 21 -7.38 -13.77 -12.49
CA ILE A 21 -6.58 -15.00 -12.51
C ILE A 21 -6.17 -15.39 -13.94
N ASP A 22 -7.07 -15.25 -14.91
CA ASP A 22 -6.76 -15.58 -16.30
C ASP A 22 -5.70 -14.64 -16.90
N GLU A 23 -5.75 -13.37 -16.54
CA GLU A 23 -4.74 -12.41 -16.96
C GLU A 23 -3.37 -12.75 -16.35
N GLU A 24 -3.34 -13.16 -15.09
CA GLU A 24 -2.10 -13.62 -14.45
C GLU A 24 -1.53 -14.85 -15.15
N LYS A 25 -2.37 -15.82 -15.46
CA LYS A 25 -1.96 -17.05 -16.17
C LYS A 25 -1.39 -16.76 -17.55
N ASN A 26 -1.89 -15.71 -18.21
CA ASN A 26 -1.43 -15.29 -19.53
C ASN A 26 -0.16 -14.42 -19.46
N GLY A 27 0.36 -14.16 -18.26
CA GLY A 27 1.59 -13.38 -18.09
C GLY A 27 1.38 -11.87 -18.13
N ASN A 28 0.12 -11.39 -18.08
CA ASN A 28 -0.18 -9.96 -18.01
C ASN A 28 0.16 -9.43 -16.62
N PRO A 29 1.10 -8.47 -16.48
CA PRO A 29 1.45 -7.92 -15.17
C PRO A 29 0.38 -7.00 -14.59
N TYR A 30 -0.61 -6.58 -15.38
CA TYR A 30 -1.76 -5.77 -14.92
C TYR A 30 -2.92 -6.70 -14.53
N ASN A 31 -2.66 -7.64 -13.61
CA ASN A 31 -3.62 -8.69 -13.27
C ASN A 31 -4.38 -8.44 -11.97
N CYS A 32 -4.11 -7.32 -11.29
CA CYS A 32 -4.88 -6.89 -10.13
C CYS A 32 -5.27 -5.42 -10.28
N SER A 33 -6.48 -5.08 -9.82
CA SER A 33 -6.94 -3.69 -9.75
C SER A 33 -7.47 -3.37 -8.36
N PHE A 34 -7.35 -2.11 -7.94
CA PHE A 34 -7.76 -1.66 -6.61
C PHE A 34 -7.77 -0.14 -6.55
N ASP A 35 -8.33 0.39 -5.46
CA ASP A 35 -8.21 1.81 -5.12
C ASP A 35 -7.31 1.98 -3.91
N ILE A 36 -6.60 3.10 -3.84
CA ILE A 36 -5.83 3.52 -2.67
C ILE A 36 -6.49 4.75 -2.09
N ILE A 37 -6.83 4.71 -0.80
CA ILE A 37 -7.34 5.87 -0.06
C ILE A 37 -6.29 6.24 0.98
N VAL A 38 -5.97 7.51 1.07
CA VAL A 38 -5.03 8.03 2.07
C VAL A 38 -5.68 9.19 2.82
N LYS A 39 -5.54 9.16 4.15
CA LYS A 39 -5.78 10.31 5.00
C LYS A 39 -4.52 10.57 5.82
N SER A 40 -3.99 11.78 5.72
CA SER A 40 -2.77 12.20 6.40
C SER A 40 -2.95 13.62 6.94
N GLY A 41 -3.08 13.74 8.26
CA GLY A 41 -3.39 15.02 8.90
C GLY A 41 -4.76 15.54 8.45
N VAL A 42 -4.77 16.75 7.88
CA VAL A 42 -5.99 17.41 7.38
C VAL A 42 -6.27 17.11 5.92
N PHE A 43 -5.40 16.36 5.25
CA PHE A 43 -5.54 16.03 3.83
C PHE A 43 -6.03 14.61 3.61
N ALA A 44 -6.79 14.43 2.53
CA ALA A 44 -7.24 13.11 2.12
C ALA A 44 -7.27 13.03 0.60
N GLY A 45 -7.05 11.85 0.05
CA GLY A 45 -7.10 11.62 -1.38
C GLY A 45 -7.42 10.18 -1.72
N VAL A 46 -7.88 9.98 -2.96
CA VAL A 46 -8.19 8.67 -3.51
C VAL A 46 -7.49 8.53 -4.86
N ALA A 47 -6.74 7.46 -5.02
CA ALA A 47 -6.25 7.02 -6.33
C ALA A 47 -7.08 5.81 -6.74
N ASP A 48 -7.95 5.98 -7.72
CA ASP A 48 -8.79 4.92 -8.24
C ASP A 48 -8.14 4.23 -9.45
N GLY A 49 -8.52 2.99 -9.69
CA GLY A 49 -8.03 2.25 -10.85
C GLY A 49 -6.54 1.93 -10.82
N CYS A 50 -5.97 1.77 -9.64
CA CYS A 50 -4.60 1.32 -9.48
C CYS A 50 -4.45 -0.13 -9.96
N GLU A 51 -3.25 -0.48 -10.39
CA GLU A 51 -2.98 -1.83 -10.91
C GLU A 51 -1.64 -2.36 -10.39
N CYS A 52 -1.57 -3.66 -10.18
CA CYS A 52 -0.32 -4.34 -9.87
C CYS A 52 -0.34 -5.79 -10.34
N ASP A 53 0.84 -6.39 -10.35
CA ASP A 53 0.98 -7.83 -10.53
C ASP A 53 0.78 -8.53 -9.18
N TYR A 54 0.00 -9.59 -9.15
CA TYR A 54 -0.25 -10.36 -7.93
C TYR A 54 1.04 -10.84 -7.27
N LYS A 55 2.04 -11.20 -8.07
CA LYS A 55 3.37 -11.59 -7.56
C LYS A 55 4.04 -10.45 -6.80
N GLU A 56 3.89 -9.22 -7.27
CA GLU A 56 4.46 -8.06 -6.59
C GLU A 56 3.72 -7.76 -5.30
N LEU A 57 2.40 -7.96 -5.26
CA LEU A 57 1.64 -7.86 -4.01
C LEU A 57 2.13 -8.90 -2.99
N GLN A 58 2.37 -10.13 -3.39
CA GLN A 58 2.88 -11.16 -2.50
C GLN A 58 4.28 -10.82 -1.98
N LYS A 59 5.16 -10.29 -2.83
CA LYS A 59 6.49 -9.82 -2.42
C LYS A 59 6.39 -8.66 -1.43
N PHE A 60 5.45 -7.75 -1.64
CA PHE A 60 5.20 -6.62 -0.74
C PHE A 60 4.77 -7.12 0.65
N ILE A 61 3.88 -8.09 0.72
CA ILE A 61 3.43 -8.67 2.00
C ILE A 61 4.62 -9.28 2.76
N VAL A 62 5.45 -10.07 2.08
CA VAL A 62 6.66 -10.66 2.69
C VAL A 62 7.62 -9.56 3.15
N ALA A 63 7.78 -8.51 2.36
CA ALA A 63 8.64 -7.39 2.70
C ALA A 63 8.15 -6.65 3.95
N LEU A 64 6.84 -6.48 4.12
CA LEU A 64 6.27 -5.89 5.34
C LEU A 64 6.51 -6.78 6.55
N GLU A 65 6.39 -8.10 6.42
CA GLU A 65 6.70 -9.04 7.50
C GLU A 65 8.18 -8.91 7.92
N ASP A 66 9.07 -8.76 6.95
CA ASP A 66 10.50 -8.56 7.21
C ASP A 66 10.76 -7.19 7.87
N LEU A 67 10.02 -6.16 7.49
CA LEU A 67 10.14 -4.82 8.07
C LEU A 67 9.82 -4.83 9.56
N ILE A 68 8.68 -5.43 9.94
CA ILE A 68 8.26 -5.48 11.35
C ILE A 68 9.07 -6.47 12.19
N SER A 69 9.82 -7.34 11.55
CA SER A 69 10.77 -8.26 12.19
C SER A 69 12.19 -7.70 12.24
N PHE A 70 12.39 -6.44 11.85
CA PHE A 70 13.68 -5.76 11.78
C PHE A 70 14.71 -6.44 10.87
N LYS A 71 14.25 -7.19 9.88
CA LYS A 71 15.12 -7.82 8.87
C LYS A 71 15.46 -6.89 7.73
N ARG A 72 14.73 -5.80 7.60
CA ARG A 72 14.98 -4.73 6.62
C ARG A 72 14.49 -3.41 7.17
N ALA A 73 15.03 -2.31 6.62
CA ALA A 73 14.77 -0.94 7.11
C ALA A 73 13.65 -0.24 6.36
N ASP A 74 13.36 -0.62 5.14
CA ASP A 74 12.37 0.04 4.30
C ASP A 74 11.68 -0.93 3.35
N VAL A 75 10.50 -0.51 2.88
CA VAL A 75 9.71 -1.22 1.86
C VAL A 75 9.04 -0.16 0.99
N THR A 76 9.05 -0.35 -0.32
CA THR A 76 8.30 0.50 -1.24
C THR A 76 7.32 -0.34 -2.04
N PHE A 77 6.06 0.07 -2.04
CA PHE A 77 5.05 -0.47 -2.93
C PHE A 77 4.81 0.53 -4.06
N CYS A 78 4.94 0.08 -5.30
CA CYS A 78 4.68 0.91 -6.48
C CYS A 78 3.58 0.23 -7.31
N GLU A 79 2.45 0.89 -7.48
CA GLU A 79 1.44 0.41 -8.40
C GLU A 79 1.82 0.84 -9.82
N ILE A 80 1.53 0.00 -10.80
CA ILE A 80 2.09 0.15 -12.15
C ILE A 80 1.17 0.88 -13.13
N GLY A 81 -0.10 1.10 -12.77
CA GLY A 81 -1.05 1.78 -13.67
C GLY A 81 -0.71 3.26 -13.84
N TYR A 82 -0.48 3.97 -12.74
CA TYR A 82 -0.23 5.41 -12.73
C TYR A 82 1.05 5.80 -11.97
N GLY A 83 1.76 4.82 -11.39
CA GLY A 83 2.98 5.10 -10.65
C GLY A 83 2.77 5.60 -9.23
N ASN A 84 1.61 5.33 -8.63
CA ASN A 84 1.37 5.66 -7.22
C ASN A 84 2.32 4.87 -6.33
N THR A 85 2.88 5.53 -5.30
CA THR A 85 3.88 4.90 -4.42
C THR A 85 3.51 5.07 -2.96
N ILE A 86 3.79 4.03 -2.19
CA ILE A 86 3.71 4.03 -0.73
C ILE A 86 5.02 3.44 -0.21
N GLN A 87 5.71 4.20 0.63
CA GLN A 87 6.97 3.80 1.23
C GLN A 87 6.84 3.67 2.73
N PHE A 88 7.49 2.67 3.29
CA PHE A 88 7.52 2.39 4.72
C PHE A 88 8.97 2.40 5.18
N GLU A 89 9.30 3.21 6.17
CA GLU A 89 10.65 3.31 6.73
C GLU A 89 10.61 3.05 8.24
N CYS A 90 11.31 2.01 8.68
CA CYS A 90 11.36 1.63 10.08
C CYS A 90 12.62 2.20 10.74
N ASP A 91 12.47 2.87 11.89
CA ASP A 91 13.61 3.24 12.74
C ASP A 91 13.95 2.08 13.68
N ARG A 92 14.99 2.27 14.50
CA ARG A 92 15.46 1.23 15.41
C ARG A 92 14.56 1.00 16.63
N THR A 93 13.57 1.88 16.83
CA THR A 93 12.68 1.82 18.00
C THR A 93 11.31 1.21 17.66
N GLY A 94 11.10 0.81 16.40
CA GLY A 94 9.84 0.22 15.95
C GLY A 94 8.82 1.23 15.44
N HIS A 95 9.19 2.50 15.33
CA HIS A 95 8.38 3.50 14.66
C HIS A 95 8.55 3.35 13.15
N ILE A 96 7.44 3.36 12.43
CA ILE A 96 7.43 3.19 10.98
C ILE A 96 6.77 4.41 10.34
N GLU A 97 7.57 5.17 9.59
CA GLU A 97 7.09 6.30 8.81
C GLU A 97 6.47 5.79 7.52
N VAL A 98 5.27 6.27 7.21
CA VAL A 98 4.56 5.96 5.97
C VAL A 98 4.52 7.22 5.14
N LEU A 99 5.06 7.17 3.93
CA LEU A 99 5.11 8.31 3.04
C LEU A 99 4.88 7.87 1.60
N GLY A 100 4.47 8.79 0.76
CA GLY A 100 4.26 8.46 -0.62
C GLY A 100 3.56 9.54 -1.41
N GLU A 101 3.10 9.14 -2.57
CA GLU A 101 2.45 10.04 -3.51
C GLU A 101 1.36 9.28 -4.26
N ILE A 102 0.14 9.82 -4.22
CA ILE A 102 -0.97 9.27 -4.98
C ILE A 102 -1.55 10.34 -5.92
N GLN A 103 -2.10 9.88 -7.03
CA GLN A 103 -2.63 10.74 -8.08
C GLN A 103 -4.12 10.49 -8.28
N GLY A 104 -4.88 11.60 -8.45
CA GLY A 104 -6.27 11.56 -8.85
C GLY A 104 -6.46 12.10 -10.26
N ASN A 105 -7.52 11.69 -10.94
CA ASN A 105 -7.86 12.15 -12.30
C ASN A 105 -6.68 12.09 -13.27
N ALA A 106 -6.01 10.95 -13.36
CA ALA A 106 -4.88 10.72 -14.26
C ALA A 106 -3.76 11.77 -14.11
N GLY A 107 -3.48 12.20 -12.88
CA GLY A 107 -2.39 13.12 -12.57
C GLY A 107 -2.79 14.59 -12.44
N SER A 108 -4.07 14.92 -12.62
CA SER A 108 -4.55 16.30 -12.40
C SER A 108 -4.44 16.71 -10.94
N HIS A 109 -4.53 15.76 -10.02
CA HIS A 109 -4.38 15.96 -8.58
C HIS A 109 -3.31 15.05 -8.05
N VAL A 110 -2.44 15.58 -7.19
CA VAL A 110 -1.36 14.82 -6.55
C VAL A 110 -1.40 15.10 -5.07
N LEU A 111 -1.40 14.03 -4.26
CA LEU A 111 -1.24 14.12 -2.81
C LEU A 111 0.08 13.49 -2.43
N LYS A 112 0.99 14.31 -1.92
CA LYS A 112 2.16 13.82 -1.19
C LYS A 112 1.77 13.74 0.27
N PHE A 113 2.08 12.61 0.91
CA PHE A 113 1.68 12.37 2.28
C PHE A 113 2.80 11.75 3.09
N GLU A 114 2.71 11.95 4.40
CA GLU A 114 3.67 11.42 5.37
C GLU A 114 2.96 11.34 6.72
N PHE A 115 3.01 10.19 7.37
CA PHE A 115 2.54 10.06 8.74
C PHE A 115 3.29 8.93 9.46
N MET A 116 3.28 9.00 10.79
CA MET A 116 3.98 8.03 11.61
C MET A 116 3.02 6.92 12.06
N THR A 117 3.55 5.71 12.10
CA THR A 117 2.88 4.55 12.70
C THR A 117 3.87 3.84 13.63
N ASP A 118 3.43 2.77 14.26
CA ASP A 118 4.33 1.84 14.91
C ASP A 118 4.02 0.40 14.50
N GLN A 119 4.91 -0.53 14.89
CA GLN A 119 4.79 -1.92 14.45
C GLN A 119 3.51 -2.62 14.90
N THR A 120 2.82 -2.11 15.93
CA THR A 120 1.64 -2.77 16.52
C THR A 120 0.44 -2.82 15.59
N VAL A 121 0.34 -1.92 14.61
CA VAL A 121 -0.79 -1.88 13.67
C VAL A 121 -0.57 -2.74 12.42
N TYR A 122 0.62 -3.28 12.23
CA TYR A 122 0.98 -4.02 11.01
C TYR A 122 0.48 -5.46 10.95
N PRO A 123 0.45 -6.24 12.06
CA PRO A 123 -0.09 -7.62 11.97
C PRO A 123 -1.51 -7.69 11.41
N GLN A 124 -2.39 -6.79 11.83
CA GLN A 124 -3.76 -6.71 11.30
C GLN A 124 -3.75 -6.33 9.81
N PHE A 125 -3.00 -5.32 9.44
CA PHE A 125 -2.90 -4.87 8.05
C PHE A 125 -2.37 -5.96 7.13
N ILE A 126 -1.30 -6.65 7.55
CA ILE A 126 -0.72 -7.77 6.80
C ILE A 126 -1.74 -8.91 6.64
N SER A 127 -2.48 -9.23 7.71
CA SER A 127 -3.54 -10.24 7.65
C SER A 127 -4.62 -9.87 6.64
N GLU A 128 -5.03 -8.60 6.62
CA GLU A 128 -6.02 -8.10 5.67
C GLU A 128 -5.49 -8.13 4.23
N LEU A 129 -4.22 -7.76 4.02
CA LEU A 129 -3.58 -7.86 2.69
C LEU A 129 -3.57 -9.30 2.17
N LYS A 130 -3.29 -10.27 3.04
CA LYS A 130 -3.31 -11.70 2.67
C LYS A 130 -4.70 -12.19 2.30
N SER A 131 -5.74 -11.52 2.74
CA SER A 131 -7.14 -11.90 2.51
C SER A 131 -7.76 -11.24 1.27
N LEU A 132 -7.02 -10.39 0.60
CA LEU A 132 -7.48 -9.73 -0.63
C LEU A 132 -7.67 -10.71 -1.79
#